data_31ed501cdad2dd8de070d76e57ecdedc
#
_entry.id   31ed501cdad2dd8de070d76e57ecdedc
#
_cell.length_a   1.000
_cell.length_b   1.000
_cell.length_c   1.000
_cell.angle_alpha   90.00
_cell.angle_beta   90.00
_cell.angle_gamma   90.00
#
_symmetry.space_group_name_H-M   'P 1'
#
loop_
_entity.id
_entity.type
_entity.pdbx_description
1 polymer ?
#
loop_
_entity_poly.entity_id
_entity_poly.type
_entity_poly.pdbx_seq_one_letter_code
_entity_poly.pdbx_strand_id
1 'polypeptide(L)'
;MTITIRTENPTDPGEVAAIAAVNAAAFDRREHGALPAALRATAHHRPAWCLVALDGATIVGHVMVGTAFLEQADGSVLEVPNLSPLAVAPARQRGGIGRALVEAALAAADSDGEPFVVLEGSPAYYGRLGFEDAREHGVTLPLPDWAPPTAGQLHPLSRYRRLPGTIAYPPAVQAAFDALEQPRDA
;
A
#
# COMPACT_ATOMS: atom_id res chain seq x y z
N MET A 1 -1.19 26.45 1.98
CA MET A 1 -0.26 25.34 2.30
C MET A 1 -0.10 24.51 1.04
N THR A 2 1.11 24.32 0.58
CA THR A 2 1.37 23.54 -0.64
C THR A 2 1.97 22.20 -0.23
N ILE A 3 1.23 21.12 -0.49
CA ILE A 3 1.75 19.75 -0.31
C ILE A 3 2.52 19.37 -1.57
N THR A 4 3.74 18.90 -1.38
CA THR A 4 4.57 18.35 -2.45
C THR A 4 4.66 16.83 -2.30
N ILE A 5 4.48 16.09 -3.40
CA ILE A 5 4.66 14.63 -3.43
C ILE A 5 5.88 14.32 -4.29
N ARG A 6 6.74 13.46 -3.78
CA ARG A 6 7.90 12.94 -4.50
C ARG A 6 8.23 11.51 -4.06
N THR A 7 9.06 10.85 -4.83
CA THR A 7 9.66 9.56 -4.44
C THR A 7 10.43 9.72 -3.12
N GLU A 8 10.33 8.73 -2.24
CA GLU A 8 11.10 8.66 -1.00
C GLU A 8 12.61 8.52 -1.27
N ASN A 9 13.42 8.96 -0.33
CA ASN A 9 14.86 8.72 -0.33
C ASN A 9 15.25 7.73 0.78
N PRO A 10 15.32 6.42 0.50
CA PRO A 10 15.62 5.41 1.51
C PRO A 10 17.07 5.44 1.99
N THR A 11 17.94 6.25 1.37
CA THR A 11 19.35 6.41 1.80
C THR A 11 19.53 7.58 2.78
N ASP A 12 18.51 8.39 3.01
CA ASP A 12 18.51 9.45 4.03
C ASP A 12 17.95 8.92 5.35
N PRO A 13 18.79 8.76 6.40
CA PRO A 13 18.31 8.26 7.70
C PRO A 13 17.25 9.16 8.35
N GLY A 14 17.30 10.46 8.10
CA GLY A 14 16.32 11.42 8.62
C GLY A 14 14.95 11.19 7.98
N GLU A 15 14.91 10.97 6.69
CA GLU A 15 13.68 10.66 5.95
C GLU A 15 13.11 9.31 6.38
N VAL A 16 13.96 8.28 6.50
CA VAL A 16 13.55 6.95 6.97
C VAL A 16 12.92 7.02 8.37
N ALA A 17 13.53 7.79 9.29
CA ALA A 17 12.98 7.99 10.63
C ALA A 17 11.65 8.75 10.62
N ALA A 18 11.51 9.77 9.77
CA ALA A 18 10.28 10.54 9.64
C ALA A 18 9.14 9.68 9.05
N ILE A 19 9.43 8.84 8.05
CA ILE A 19 8.46 7.88 7.49
C ILE A 19 8.00 6.90 8.57
N ALA A 20 8.91 6.34 9.36
CA ALA A 20 8.57 5.44 10.45
C ALA A 20 7.65 6.12 11.48
N ALA A 21 7.94 7.36 11.86
CA ALA A 21 7.14 8.14 12.78
C ALA A 21 5.72 8.41 12.25
N VAL A 22 5.59 8.77 10.97
CA VAL A 22 4.28 9.00 10.33
C VAL A 22 3.46 7.72 10.30
N ASN A 23 4.06 6.57 9.95
CA ASN A 23 3.36 5.28 9.94
C ASN A 23 2.93 4.88 11.35
N ALA A 24 3.80 4.95 12.36
CA ALA A 24 3.46 4.63 13.74
C ALA A 24 2.28 5.49 14.26
N ALA A 25 2.32 6.80 13.98
CA ALA A 25 1.28 7.72 14.41
C ALA A 25 -0.06 7.54 13.68
N ALA A 26 -0.02 7.21 12.38
CA ALA A 26 -1.23 7.07 11.57
C ALA A 26 -2.08 5.86 11.99
N PHE A 27 -1.45 4.77 12.43
CA PHE A 27 -2.10 3.53 12.86
C PHE A 27 -2.24 3.42 14.38
N ASP A 28 -1.75 4.41 15.14
CA ASP A 28 -1.69 4.37 16.60
C ASP A 28 -1.00 3.09 17.13
N ARG A 29 0.02 2.62 16.40
CA ARG A 29 0.78 1.39 16.70
C ARG A 29 2.25 1.56 16.30
N ARG A 30 3.15 1.31 17.25
CA ARG A 30 4.61 1.43 17.02
C ARG A 30 5.11 0.45 15.96
N GLU A 31 4.52 -0.73 15.89
CA GLU A 31 4.85 -1.80 14.96
C GLU A 31 4.70 -1.34 13.51
N HIS A 32 3.68 -0.53 13.21
CA HIS A 32 3.48 0.03 11.87
C HIS A 32 4.61 0.98 11.44
N GLY A 33 5.32 1.57 12.39
CA GLY A 33 6.52 2.36 12.09
C GLY A 33 7.67 1.51 11.52
N ALA A 34 7.76 0.25 11.88
CA ALA A 34 8.78 -0.67 11.38
C ALA A 34 8.44 -1.25 9.99
N LEU A 35 7.16 -1.26 9.61
CA LEU A 35 6.70 -1.89 8.36
C LEU A 35 7.42 -1.37 7.10
N PRO A 36 7.57 -0.04 6.87
CA PRO A 36 8.25 0.44 5.68
C PRO A 36 9.69 -0.06 5.56
N ALA A 37 10.42 -0.13 6.69
CA ALA A 37 11.80 -0.66 6.70
C ALA A 37 11.83 -2.16 6.41
N ALA A 38 10.90 -2.94 6.99
CA ALA A 38 10.79 -4.36 6.75
C ALA A 38 10.47 -4.65 5.27
N LEU A 39 9.55 -3.91 4.67
CA LEU A 39 9.20 -4.05 3.26
C LEU A 39 10.37 -3.66 2.34
N ARG A 40 11.11 -2.59 2.63
CA ARG A 40 12.30 -2.21 1.85
C ARG A 40 13.40 -3.26 1.91
N ALA A 41 13.53 -3.99 3.00
CA ALA A 41 14.50 -5.07 3.13
C ALA A 41 14.17 -6.28 2.24
N THR A 42 12.96 -6.36 1.69
CA THR A 42 12.56 -7.38 0.72
C THR A 42 12.95 -6.94 -0.70
N ALA A 43 13.09 -7.90 -1.62
CA ALA A 43 13.27 -7.61 -3.05
C ALA A 43 11.95 -7.22 -3.75
N HIS A 44 10.85 -7.10 -2.99
CA HIS A 44 9.49 -7.03 -3.52
C HIS A 44 8.82 -5.66 -3.39
N HIS A 45 9.53 -4.62 -2.91
CA HIS A 45 9.03 -3.25 -2.99
C HIS A 45 9.35 -2.63 -4.35
N ARG A 46 8.58 -1.63 -4.75
CA ARG A 46 8.76 -0.90 -6.01
C ARG A 46 9.22 0.54 -5.71
N PRO A 47 10.54 0.82 -5.67
CA PRO A 47 11.07 2.09 -5.17
C PRO A 47 10.50 3.32 -5.86
N ALA A 48 10.28 3.26 -7.18
CA ALA A 48 9.73 4.38 -7.96
C ALA A 48 8.30 4.78 -7.54
N TRP A 49 7.56 3.87 -6.88
CA TRP A 49 6.17 4.08 -6.45
C TRP A 49 6.05 4.22 -4.93
N CYS A 50 7.17 4.34 -4.22
CA CYS A 50 7.19 4.64 -2.79
C CYS A 50 7.35 6.16 -2.62
N LEU A 51 6.30 6.82 -2.12
CA LEU A 51 6.17 8.28 -2.18
C LEU A 51 5.98 8.88 -0.79
N VAL A 52 6.51 10.08 -0.61
CA VAL A 52 6.28 10.92 0.56
C VAL A 52 5.52 12.19 0.19
N ALA A 53 4.65 12.63 1.10
CA ALA A 53 4.00 13.93 1.05
C ALA A 53 4.66 14.88 2.05
N LEU A 54 5.10 16.03 1.58
CA LEU A 54 5.77 17.06 2.38
C LEU A 54 4.89 18.31 2.53
N ASP A 55 4.89 18.86 3.73
CA ASP A 55 4.44 20.22 4.03
C ASP A 55 5.67 21.06 4.36
N GLY A 56 6.14 21.86 3.42
CA GLY A 56 7.46 22.45 3.46
C GLY A 56 8.54 21.38 3.48
N ALA A 57 9.36 21.30 4.53
CA ALA A 57 10.38 20.28 4.72
C ALA A 57 9.91 19.07 5.55
N THR A 58 8.68 19.10 6.08
CA THR A 58 8.18 18.09 7.01
C THR A 58 7.44 16.99 6.25
N ILE A 59 7.82 15.72 6.43
CA ILE A 59 7.06 14.58 5.91
C ILE A 59 5.79 14.42 6.75
N VAL A 60 4.65 14.46 6.06
CA VAL A 60 3.31 14.38 6.66
C VAL A 60 2.47 13.22 6.13
N GLY A 61 2.98 12.51 5.13
CA GLY A 61 2.33 11.32 4.58
C GLY A 61 3.31 10.44 3.84
N HIS A 62 2.95 9.17 3.69
CA HIS A 62 3.77 8.16 3.04
C HIS A 62 2.87 7.08 2.41
N VAL A 63 3.27 6.57 1.25
CA VAL A 63 2.68 5.39 0.61
C VAL A 63 3.79 4.52 0.05
N MET A 64 3.65 3.21 0.20
CA MET A 64 4.48 2.23 -0.50
C MET A 64 3.64 1.39 -1.45
N VAL A 65 4.28 0.96 -2.53
CA VAL A 65 3.75 -0.07 -3.41
C VAL A 65 4.82 -1.17 -3.53
N GLY A 66 4.40 -2.37 -3.23
CA GLY A 66 5.20 -3.58 -3.37
C GLY A 66 4.64 -4.50 -4.44
N THR A 67 5.16 -5.72 -4.49
CA THR A 67 4.72 -6.79 -5.36
C THR A 67 3.94 -7.82 -4.54
N ALA A 68 2.78 -8.22 -5.04
CA ALA A 68 2.09 -9.45 -4.67
C ALA A 68 2.12 -10.43 -5.85
N PHE A 69 1.85 -11.69 -5.58
CA PHE A 69 1.71 -12.73 -6.57
C PHE A 69 0.23 -13.02 -6.82
N LEU A 70 -0.18 -13.01 -8.09
CA LEU A 70 -1.49 -13.46 -8.51
C LEU A 70 -1.36 -14.88 -9.06
N GLU A 71 -1.83 -15.85 -8.28
CA GLU A 71 -1.86 -17.26 -8.65
C GLU A 71 -3.12 -17.56 -9.44
N GLN A 72 -2.97 -18.02 -10.69
CA GLN A 72 -4.07 -18.31 -11.59
C GLN A 72 -4.42 -19.81 -11.60
N ALA A 73 -5.62 -20.14 -12.04
CA ALA A 73 -6.14 -21.51 -12.05
C ALA A 73 -5.34 -22.49 -12.94
N ASP A 74 -4.61 -21.98 -13.92
CA ASP A 74 -3.73 -22.77 -14.79
C ASP A 74 -2.32 -23.01 -14.19
N GLY A 75 -2.09 -22.53 -12.96
CA GLY A 75 -0.81 -22.63 -12.27
C GLY A 75 0.19 -21.53 -12.63
N SER A 76 -0.16 -20.59 -13.50
CA SER A 76 0.68 -19.42 -13.75
C SER A 76 0.66 -18.46 -12.58
N VAL A 77 1.77 -17.76 -12.35
CA VAL A 77 1.91 -16.73 -11.30
C VAL A 77 2.36 -15.43 -11.96
N LEU A 78 1.62 -14.38 -11.70
CA LEU A 78 1.91 -13.03 -12.18
C LEU A 78 2.28 -12.12 -11.02
N GLU A 79 3.25 -11.26 -11.20
CA GLU A 79 3.51 -10.17 -10.26
C GLU A 79 2.49 -9.03 -10.51
N VAL A 80 1.88 -8.55 -9.43
CA VAL A 80 0.93 -7.43 -9.46
C VAL A 80 1.25 -6.43 -8.36
N PRO A 81 0.98 -5.12 -8.58
CA PRO A 81 1.19 -4.10 -7.57
C PRO A 81 0.26 -4.27 -6.36
N ASN A 82 0.83 -4.20 -5.16
CA ASN A 82 0.10 -4.14 -3.89
C ASN A 82 0.43 -2.84 -3.15
N LEU A 83 -0.58 -2.00 -2.92
CA LEU A 83 -0.42 -0.74 -2.20
C LEU A 83 -0.52 -0.98 -0.69
N SER A 84 0.59 -0.93 0.01
CA SER A 84 0.68 -1.02 1.48
C SER A 84 2.08 -0.62 1.98
N PRO A 85 2.18 0.18 3.05
CA PRO A 85 1.12 0.93 3.73
C PRO A 85 0.78 2.27 3.08
N LEU A 86 -0.37 2.86 3.48
CA LEU A 86 -0.70 4.27 3.27
C LEU A 86 -0.84 4.93 4.64
N ALA A 87 -0.07 5.95 4.92
CA ALA A 87 -0.08 6.68 6.19
C ALA A 87 -0.13 8.19 5.99
N VAL A 88 -0.91 8.89 6.83
CA VAL A 88 -0.92 10.35 6.92
C VAL A 88 -0.91 10.72 8.39
N ALA A 89 -0.04 11.65 8.78
CA ALA A 89 0.07 12.14 10.15
C ALA A 89 -1.32 12.58 10.69
N PRO A 90 -1.74 12.17 11.90
CA PRO A 90 -3.11 12.40 12.41
C PRO A 90 -3.57 13.85 12.30
N ALA A 91 -2.70 14.81 12.62
CA ALA A 91 -3.00 16.24 12.53
C ALA A 91 -3.19 16.74 11.08
N ARG A 92 -2.89 15.93 10.09
CA ARG A 92 -2.94 16.26 8.66
C ARG A 92 -3.92 15.38 7.87
N GLN A 93 -4.60 14.47 8.55
CA GLN A 93 -5.66 13.65 7.95
C GLN A 93 -6.86 14.51 7.53
N ARG A 94 -7.70 13.96 6.66
CA ARG A 94 -8.90 14.63 6.12
C ARG A 94 -8.64 15.91 5.31
N GLY A 95 -7.36 16.21 4.99
CA GLY A 95 -6.92 17.31 4.13
C GLY A 95 -6.59 16.90 2.69
N GLY A 96 -6.96 15.69 2.25
CA GLY A 96 -6.73 15.23 0.87
C GLY A 96 -5.35 14.61 0.62
N ILE A 97 -4.42 14.62 1.60
CA ILE A 97 -3.05 14.11 1.41
C ILE A 97 -3.03 12.62 1.05
N GLY A 98 -3.80 11.79 1.77
CA GLY A 98 -3.88 10.36 1.47
C GLY A 98 -4.42 10.08 0.06
N ARG A 99 -5.43 10.83 -0.37
CA ARG A 99 -5.94 10.77 -1.74
C ARG A 99 -4.85 11.11 -2.76
N ALA A 100 -4.14 12.22 -2.57
CA ALA A 100 -3.09 12.65 -3.49
C ALA A 100 -1.93 11.65 -3.58
N LEU A 101 -1.55 11.00 -2.46
CA LEU A 101 -0.55 9.93 -2.44
C LEU A 101 -1.02 8.70 -3.23
N VAL A 102 -2.27 8.27 -3.04
CA VAL A 102 -2.83 7.13 -3.79
C VAL A 102 -2.90 7.46 -5.28
N GLU A 103 -3.43 8.62 -5.67
CA GLU A 103 -3.50 9.05 -7.07
C GLU A 103 -2.11 9.09 -7.73
N ALA A 104 -1.09 9.57 -7.02
CA ALA A 104 0.28 9.60 -7.54
C ALA A 104 0.87 8.18 -7.69
N ALA A 105 0.61 7.27 -6.75
CA ALA A 105 1.06 5.89 -6.82
C ALA A 105 0.35 5.13 -7.97
N LEU A 106 -0.96 5.33 -8.14
CA LEU A 106 -1.72 4.78 -9.27
C LEU A 106 -1.20 5.29 -10.61
N ALA A 107 -0.91 6.59 -10.72
CA ALA A 107 -0.35 7.18 -11.94
C ALA A 107 1.03 6.60 -12.29
N ALA A 108 1.88 6.32 -11.30
CA ALA A 108 3.17 5.69 -11.51
C ALA A 108 2.99 4.23 -12.01
N ALA A 109 2.12 3.46 -11.39
CA ALA A 109 1.81 2.09 -11.81
C ALA A 109 1.20 2.05 -13.22
N ASP A 110 0.31 2.99 -13.55
CA ASP A 110 -0.30 3.09 -14.87
C ASP A 110 0.73 3.44 -15.96
N SER A 111 1.67 4.34 -15.65
CA SER A 111 2.77 4.69 -16.56
C SER A 111 3.68 3.50 -16.88
N ASP A 112 3.89 2.60 -15.92
CA ASP A 112 4.67 1.39 -16.09
C ASP A 112 3.88 0.26 -16.78
N GLY A 113 2.58 0.50 -17.04
CA GLY A 113 1.73 -0.38 -17.84
C GLY A 113 1.12 -1.52 -17.06
N GLU A 114 1.04 -1.40 -15.75
CA GLU A 114 0.37 -2.37 -14.89
C GLU A 114 -1.14 -2.43 -15.20
N PRO A 115 -1.77 -3.61 -15.09
CA PRO A 115 -3.19 -3.74 -15.40
C PRO A 115 -4.10 -3.22 -14.29
N PHE A 116 -3.69 -3.32 -13.04
CA PHE A 116 -4.43 -2.89 -11.85
C PHE A 116 -3.52 -2.82 -10.62
N VAL A 117 -4.01 -2.22 -9.55
CA VAL A 117 -3.37 -2.22 -8.22
C VAL A 117 -4.33 -2.86 -7.23
N VAL A 118 -3.83 -3.75 -6.35
CA VAL A 118 -4.61 -4.33 -5.26
C VAL A 118 -4.23 -3.72 -3.91
N LEU A 119 -5.14 -3.80 -2.95
CA LEU A 119 -4.90 -3.46 -1.55
C LEU A 119 -5.91 -4.13 -0.62
N GLU A 120 -5.58 -4.15 0.65
CA GLU A 120 -6.51 -4.42 1.74
C GLU A 120 -6.83 -3.12 2.49
N GLY A 121 -8.11 -2.78 2.59
CA GLY A 121 -8.48 -1.53 3.24
C GLY A 121 -9.98 -1.25 3.31
N SER A 122 -10.33 -0.10 3.86
CA SER A 122 -11.71 0.30 4.04
C SER A 122 -12.40 0.61 2.71
N PRO A 123 -13.48 -0.11 2.32
CA PRO A 123 -14.24 0.18 1.11
C PRO A 123 -14.82 1.60 1.11
N ALA A 124 -15.20 2.11 2.27
CA ALA A 124 -15.74 3.46 2.41
C ALA A 124 -14.70 4.55 2.08
N TYR A 125 -13.41 4.27 2.24
CA TYR A 125 -12.33 5.18 1.90
C TYR A 125 -11.88 4.97 0.46
N TYR A 126 -11.47 3.76 0.10
CA TYR A 126 -10.85 3.48 -1.19
C TYR A 126 -11.85 3.45 -2.36
N GLY A 127 -13.12 3.12 -2.12
CA GLY A 127 -14.16 3.22 -3.14
C GLY A 127 -14.34 4.65 -3.70
N ARG A 128 -14.08 5.69 -2.88
CA ARG A 128 -14.07 7.09 -3.35
C ARG A 128 -12.84 7.44 -4.21
N LEU A 129 -11.86 6.56 -4.25
CA LEU A 129 -10.65 6.67 -5.04
C LEU A 129 -10.67 5.75 -6.27
N GLY A 130 -11.83 5.14 -6.56
CA GLY A 130 -12.02 4.29 -7.72
C GLY A 130 -11.61 2.83 -7.51
N PHE A 131 -11.35 2.41 -6.26
CA PHE A 131 -11.19 0.99 -5.96
C PHE A 131 -12.54 0.29 -5.87
N GLU A 132 -12.59 -0.94 -6.34
CA GLU A 132 -13.75 -1.82 -6.41
C GLU A 132 -13.49 -3.10 -5.62
N ASP A 133 -14.53 -3.85 -5.29
CA ASP A 133 -14.37 -5.17 -4.67
C ASP A 133 -13.58 -6.09 -5.62
N ALA A 134 -12.43 -6.56 -5.19
CA ALA A 134 -11.54 -7.38 -6.01
C ALA A 134 -12.22 -8.67 -6.52
N ARG A 135 -13.21 -9.19 -5.78
CA ARG A 135 -13.97 -10.38 -6.15
C ARG A 135 -14.82 -10.17 -7.41
N GLU A 136 -15.29 -8.96 -7.69
CA GLU A 136 -16.01 -8.62 -8.92
C GLU A 136 -15.11 -8.78 -10.16
N HIS A 137 -13.80 -8.64 -9.96
CA HIS A 137 -12.77 -8.88 -10.97
C HIS A 137 -12.26 -10.34 -10.99
N GLY A 138 -12.77 -11.18 -10.09
CA GLY A 138 -12.32 -12.57 -9.94
C GLY A 138 -11.01 -12.72 -9.16
N VAL A 139 -10.62 -11.69 -8.41
CA VAL A 139 -9.41 -11.69 -7.58
C VAL A 139 -9.77 -11.85 -6.11
N THR A 140 -9.12 -12.78 -5.42
CA THR A 140 -9.30 -13.00 -3.97
C THR A 140 -8.01 -12.61 -3.23
N LEU A 141 -8.13 -11.82 -2.16
CA LEU A 141 -7.01 -11.45 -1.30
C LEU A 141 -7.03 -12.29 0.00
N PRO A 142 -5.86 -12.56 0.61
CA PRO A 142 -5.74 -13.32 1.86
C PRO A 142 -6.07 -12.42 3.07
N LEU A 143 -7.35 -12.10 3.23
CA LEU A 143 -7.81 -11.22 4.30
C LEU A 143 -7.79 -11.93 5.65
N PRO A 144 -7.47 -11.23 6.75
CA PRO A 144 -7.63 -11.77 8.09
C PRO A 144 -9.12 -12.05 8.42
N ASP A 145 -9.37 -13.02 9.29
CA ASP A 145 -10.74 -13.50 9.60
C ASP A 145 -11.70 -12.43 10.10
N TRP A 146 -11.18 -11.38 10.72
CA TRP A 146 -11.98 -10.26 11.22
C TRP A 146 -12.35 -9.24 10.14
N ALA A 147 -11.66 -9.26 9.00
CA ALA A 147 -11.90 -8.28 7.93
C ALA A 147 -13.12 -8.66 7.08
N PRO A 148 -13.95 -7.69 6.69
CA PRO A 148 -15.04 -7.97 5.78
C PRO A 148 -14.48 -8.40 4.41
N PRO A 149 -15.11 -9.33 3.70
CA PRO A 149 -14.65 -9.77 2.38
C PRO A 149 -14.47 -8.64 1.36
N THR A 150 -15.18 -7.53 1.52
CA THR A 150 -15.06 -6.32 0.70
C THR A 150 -13.81 -5.48 1.00
N ALA A 151 -13.01 -5.85 2.02
CA ALA A 151 -11.76 -5.16 2.31
C ALA A 151 -10.67 -5.45 1.26
N GLY A 152 -10.75 -6.57 0.55
CA GLY A 152 -9.92 -6.85 -0.61
C GLY A 152 -10.39 -6.03 -1.81
N GLN A 153 -9.57 -5.10 -2.27
CA GLN A 153 -9.94 -4.14 -3.30
C GLN A 153 -8.94 -4.11 -4.45
N LEU A 154 -9.42 -3.72 -5.61
CA LEU A 154 -8.67 -3.61 -6.85
C LEU A 154 -9.03 -2.29 -7.54
N HIS A 155 -8.02 -1.56 -8.03
CA HIS A 155 -8.20 -0.40 -8.89
C HIS A 155 -7.76 -0.74 -10.31
N PRO A 156 -8.67 -0.77 -11.31
CA PRO A 156 -8.30 -0.99 -12.71
C PRO A 156 -7.54 0.22 -13.26
N LEU A 157 -6.47 -0.02 -14.01
CA LEU A 157 -5.65 0.98 -14.68
C LEU A 157 -5.95 1.05 -16.18
N SER A 158 -5.29 1.92 -16.93
CA SER A 158 -5.58 2.13 -18.35
C SER A 158 -5.41 0.88 -19.21
N ARG A 159 -4.51 -0.02 -18.83
CA ARG A 159 -4.27 -1.32 -19.47
C ARG A 159 -4.99 -2.48 -18.79
N TYR A 160 -6.07 -2.17 -18.09
CA TYR A 160 -6.83 -3.19 -17.38
C TYR A 160 -7.21 -4.35 -18.29
N ARG A 161 -6.99 -5.54 -17.78
CA ARG A 161 -7.50 -6.81 -18.30
C ARG A 161 -7.94 -7.67 -17.13
N ARG A 162 -9.00 -8.41 -17.29
CA ARG A 162 -9.48 -9.32 -16.26
C ARG A 162 -8.49 -10.49 -16.12
N LEU A 163 -7.89 -10.59 -14.95
CA LEU A 163 -6.95 -11.64 -14.58
C LEU A 163 -7.45 -12.26 -13.27
N PRO A 164 -8.29 -13.31 -13.34
CA PRO A 164 -8.81 -13.94 -12.14
C PRO A 164 -7.70 -14.76 -11.46
N GLY A 165 -7.75 -14.82 -10.12
CA GLY A 165 -6.79 -15.59 -9.35
C GLY A 165 -6.83 -15.25 -7.86
N THR A 166 -5.91 -15.84 -7.13
CA THR A 166 -5.73 -15.61 -5.69
C THR A 166 -4.44 -14.84 -5.44
N ILE A 167 -4.50 -13.81 -4.64
CA ILE A 167 -3.32 -13.06 -4.20
C ILE A 167 -2.60 -13.86 -3.13
N ALA A 168 -1.29 -13.99 -3.30
CA ALA A 168 -0.36 -14.45 -2.28
C ALA A 168 0.72 -13.38 -2.09
N TYR A 169 1.16 -13.19 -0.85
CA TYR A 169 2.29 -12.31 -0.60
C TYR A 169 3.61 -13.08 -0.63
N PRO A 170 4.69 -12.49 -1.16
CA PRO A 170 6.02 -13.05 -1.00
C PRO A 170 6.29 -13.36 0.48
N PRO A 171 6.95 -14.49 0.83
CA PRO A 171 7.10 -14.91 2.24
C PRO A 171 7.66 -13.84 3.17
N ALA A 172 8.63 -13.03 2.69
CA ALA A 172 9.19 -11.93 3.48
C ALA A 172 8.20 -10.77 3.70
N VAL A 173 7.30 -10.52 2.74
CA VAL A 173 6.23 -9.53 2.85
C VAL A 173 5.15 -10.02 3.79
N GLN A 174 4.73 -11.29 3.66
CA GLN A 174 3.77 -11.92 4.56
C GLN A 174 4.28 -11.86 6.01
N ALA A 175 5.54 -12.24 6.26
CA ALA A 175 6.13 -12.17 7.60
C ALA A 175 6.13 -10.73 8.17
N ALA A 176 6.30 -9.70 7.34
CA ALA A 176 6.21 -8.31 7.79
C ALA A 176 4.77 -7.92 8.16
N PHE A 177 3.76 -8.43 7.47
CA PHE A 177 2.36 -8.21 7.82
C PHE A 177 1.96 -8.99 9.08
N ASP A 178 2.34 -10.27 9.19
CA ASP A 178 2.05 -11.11 10.36
C ASP A 178 2.61 -10.50 11.66
N ALA A 179 3.75 -9.82 11.58
CA ALA A 179 4.32 -9.10 12.71
C ALA A 179 3.45 -7.94 13.21
N LEU A 180 2.54 -7.40 12.37
CA LEU A 180 1.60 -6.35 12.77
C LEU A 180 0.36 -6.92 13.50
N GLU A 181 0.02 -8.18 13.25
CA GLU A 181 -1.20 -8.81 13.78
C GLU A 181 -1.00 -9.43 15.16
N GLN A 182 0.24 -9.56 15.63
CA GLN A 182 0.52 -10.14 16.93
C GLN A 182 -0.18 -9.36 18.06
N PRO A 183 -0.82 -10.06 19.02
CA PRO A 183 -1.42 -9.42 20.17
C PRO A 183 -0.39 -8.60 20.92
N ARG A 184 -0.79 -7.43 21.43
CA ARG A 184 0.04 -6.67 22.36
C ARG A 184 0.27 -7.57 23.59
N ASP A 185 1.53 -7.86 23.89
CA ASP A 185 1.87 -8.35 25.22
C ASP A 185 1.38 -7.32 26.24
N ALA A 186 0.50 -7.75 27.12
CA ALA A 186 -0.16 -6.93 28.14
C ALA A 186 0.81 -6.51 29.23
#